data_aff8cbad8f45fad7da6074a67ded988b
#
_entry.id   aff8cbad8f45fad7da6074a67ded988b
#
_cell.length_a   1.000
_cell.length_b   1.000
_cell.length_c   1.000
_cell.angle_alpha   90.00
_cell.angle_beta   90.00
_cell.angle_gamma   90.00
#
_symmetry.space_group_name_H-M   'P 1'
#
loop_
_entity.id
_entity.type
_entity.pdbx_description
1 polymer ?
#
loop_
_entity_poly.entity_id
_entity_poly.type
_entity_poly.pdbx_seq_one_letter_code
_entity_poly.pdbx_strand_id
1 'polypeptide(L)'
;MEKIKMTTPLVEMDGDEMTRILWKMIKDELILPFVDLKTEYYDLGLPNRDATADQVTMDAALANKKYGVSVKCATITPNAQRVEEYKLHEMWKSPNGTIRAVLDGTVFRAPIMIDSIQSVVKNWKKPITIARHAYGDVYKCTEFRIPGAGKAELVFTGADGSQQRATVFDFEGAGVLQGQYNKDDSIRSFARSCFNYALDVKQDLWFGAKDTISKKYDHTFKDIFQETYDAEYKEKFEAAGITYFYSLIDDIVARVIRSEGGFVWACKNYDGDVMSDMVSTAFGSLAMMTSVLVSPDGKYEYEAAHGTVCLLYTS
;
A
#
# COMPACT_ATOMS: atom_id res chain seq x y z
N MET A 1 -27.00 4.45 26.69
CA MET A 1 -25.70 5.17 26.71
C MET A 1 -25.83 6.29 25.69
N GLU A 2 -25.36 7.50 25.99
CA GLU A 2 -25.36 8.58 24.99
C GLU A 2 -24.36 8.26 23.92
N LYS A 3 -24.74 8.43 22.61
CA LYS A 3 -23.90 8.13 21.51
C LYS A 3 -22.82 9.21 21.34
N ILE A 4 -21.63 8.80 20.91
CA ILE A 4 -20.54 9.71 20.53
C ILE A 4 -20.97 10.50 19.29
N LYS A 5 -20.99 11.82 19.39
CA LYS A 5 -21.36 12.70 18.27
C LYS A 5 -20.14 12.97 17.39
N MET A 6 -20.28 12.72 16.10
CA MET A 6 -19.27 13.04 15.11
C MET A 6 -19.40 14.51 14.65
N THR A 7 -18.27 15.20 14.59
CA THR A 7 -18.18 16.59 14.07
C THR A 7 -17.89 16.61 12.58
N THR A 8 -17.13 15.62 12.08
CA THR A 8 -16.74 15.48 10.68
C THR A 8 -17.26 14.14 10.15
N PRO A 9 -17.81 14.05 8.94
CA PRO A 9 -18.27 12.79 8.40
C PRO A 9 -17.11 11.85 8.11
N LEU A 10 -17.34 10.55 8.27
CA LEU A 10 -16.47 9.49 7.78
C LEU A 10 -16.72 9.31 6.29
N VAL A 11 -15.69 9.31 5.47
CA VAL A 11 -15.82 8.92 4.06
C VAL A 11 -15.96 7.40 4.00
N GLU A 12 -17.12 6.95 3.57
CA GLU A 12 -17.45 5.53 3.47
C GLU A 12 -17.35 5.09 2.00
N MET A 13 -16.34 4.27 1.71
CA MET A 13 -16.10 3.71 0.39
C MET A 13 -16.52 2.24 0.39
N ASP A 14 -17.75 1.99 -0.04
CA ASP A 14 -18.30 0.63 -0.12
C ASP A 14 -17.63 -0.16 -1.26
N GLY A 15 -17.70 -1.48 -1.21
CA GLY A 15 -16.97 -2.34 -2.13
C GLY A 15 -17.82 -3.43 -2.75
N ASP A 16 -17.18 -4.56 -3.03
CA ASP A 16 -17.79 -5.69 -3.72
C ASP A 16 -17.92 -6.90 -2.80
N GLU A 17 -18.83 -7.82 -3.17
CA GLU A 17 -18.99 -9.16 -2.62
C GLU A 17 -19.15 -9.16 -1.08
N MET A 18 -18.51 -10.09 -0.36
CA MET A 18 -18.67 -10.23 1.09
C MET A 18 -18.18 -9.02 1.89
N THR A 19 -17.20 -8.28 1.41
CA THR A 19 -16.68 -7.13 2.17
C THR A 19 -17.73 -6.04 2.38
N ARG A 20 -18.62 -5.83 1.40
CA ARG A 20 -19.78 -4.93 1.54
C ARG A 20 -20.73 -5.40 2.66
N ILE A 21 -21.01 -6.69 2.68
CA ILE A 21 -21.91 -7.30 3.69
C ILE A 21 -21.28 -7.21 5.09
N LEU A 22 -20.01 -7.58 5.21
CA LEU A 22 -19.27 -7.53 6.46
C LEU A 22 -19.17 -6.10 7.01
N TRP A 23 -18.92 -5.12 6.14
CA TRP A 23 -18.89 -3.73 6.56
C TRP A 23 -20.26 -3.24 7.07
N LYS A 24 -21.34 -3.65 6.39
CA LYS A 24 -22.70 -3.36 6.88
C LYS A 24 -22.94 -3.93 8.28
N MET A 25 -22.56 -5.19 8.52
CA MET A 25 -22.69 -5.83 9.84
C MET A 25 -21.86 -5.09 10.90
N ILE A 26 -20.61 -4.71 10.58
CA ILE A 26 -19.74 -3.94 11.48
C ILE A 26 -20.40 -2.59 11.84
N LYS A 27 -20.95 -1.88 10.87
CA LYS A 27 -21.68 -0.64 11.14
C LYS A 27 -22.85 -0.87 12.06
N ASP A 28 -23.72 -1.81 11.72
CA ASP A 28 -24.99 -2.03 12.41
C ASP A 28 -24.78 -2.53 13.86
N GLU A 29 -23.83 -3.43 14.06
CA GLU A 29 -23.66 -4.13 15.35
C GLU A 29 -22.60 -3.49 16.25
N LEU A 30 -21.53 -2.90 15.66
CA LEU A 30 -20.38 -2.45 16.45
C LEU A 30 -20.19 -0.92 16.46
N ILE A 31 -20.76 -0.17 15.50
CA ILE A 31 -20.54 1.28 15.40
C ILE A 31 -21.81 2.05 15.76
N LEU A 32 -22.92 1.81 15.07
CA LEU A 32 -24.16 2.56 15.24
C LEU A 32 -24.77 2.51 16.64
N PRO A 33 -24.60 1.43 17.44
CA PRO A 33 -25.06 1.45 18.83
C PRO A 33 -24.35 2.50 19.70
N PHE A 34 -23.12 2.88 19.39
CA PHE A 34 -22.27 3.74 20.22
C PHE A 34 -21.98 5.11 19.61
N VAL A 35 -22.09 5.24 18.30
CA VAL A 35 -21.71 6.44 17.54
C VAL A 35 -22.90 6.98 16.76
N ASP A 36 -23.11 8.29 16.80
CA ASP A 36 -23.99 9.02 15.88
C ASP A 36 -23.22 9.23 14.57
N LEU A 37 -23.16 8.14 13.77
CA LEU A 37 -22.32 8.03 12.59
C LEU A 37 -22.86 8.93 11.47
N LYS A 38 -22.01 9.83 11.00
CA LYS A 38 -22.23 10.61 9.79
C LYS A 38 -21.27 10.12 8.71
N THR A 39 -21.80 9.80 7.55
CA THR A 39 -20.99 9.32 6.42
C THR A 39 -21.14 10.19 5.20
N GLU A 40 -20.06 10.31 4.43
CA GLU A 40 -20.04 10.73 3.03
C GLU A 40 -19.84 9.45 2.23
N TYR A 41 -20.90 8.96 1.60
CA TYR A 41 -20.96 7.62 1.03
C TYR A 41 -20.59 7.59 -0.45
N TYR A 42 -19.71 6.65 -0.82
CA TYR A 42 -19.28 6.35 -2.19
C TYR A 42 -19.37 4.86 -2.46
N ASP A 43 -20.16 4.45 -3.43
CA ASP A 43 -20.23 3.06 -3.89
C ASP A 43 -19.12 2.76 -4.88
N LEU A 44 -18.05 2.08 -4.43
CA LEU A 44 -16.94 1.63 -5.27
C LEU A 44 -17.15 0.20 -5.81
N GLY A 45 -18.37 -0.34 -5.70
CA GLY A 45 -18.72 -1.60 -6.34
C GLY A 45 -18.55 -1.53 -7.86
N LEU A 46 -18.10 -2.63 -8.44
CA LEU A 46 -17.73 -2.68 -9.86
C LEU A 46 -18.83 -2.20 -10.82
N PRO A 47 -20.13 -2.52 -10.61
CA PRO A 47 -21.19 -2.00 -11.49
C PRO A 47 -21.31 -0.45 -11.44
N ASN A 48 -21.19 0.16 -10.27
CA ASN A 48 -21.29 1.61 -10.16
C ASN A 48 -20.05 2.32 -10.69
N ARG A 49 -18.87 1.72 -10.52
CA ARG A 49 -17.63 2.22 -11.12
C ARG A 49 -17.73 2.20 -12.65
N ASP A 50 -18.25 1.14 -13.23
CA ASP A 50 -18.47 1.05 -14.67
C ASP A 50 -19.48 2.09 -15.17
N ALA A 51 -20.59 2.28 -14.46
CA ALA A 51 -21.62 3.27 -14.79
C ALA A 51 -21.12 4.71 -14.70
N THR A 52 -20.14 4.99 -13.84
CA THR A 52 -19.55 6.33 -13.65
C THR A 52 -18.22 6.53 -14.37
N ALA A 53 -17.83 5.61 -15.24
CA ALA A 53 -16.50 5.60 -15.86
C ALA A 53 -15.35 5.77 -14.83
N ASP A 54 -15.48 5.09 -13.69
CA ASP A 54 -14.59 5.11 -12.53
C ASP A 54 -14.40 6.50 -11.86
N GLN A 55 -15.22 7.51 -12.23
CA GLN A 55 -15.14 8.85 -11.63
C GLN A 55 -15.42 8.79 -10.12
N VAL A 56 -16.29 7.90 -9.66
CA VAL A 56 -16.63 7.72 -8.23
C VAL A 56 -15.39 7.41 -7.38
N THR A 57 -14.40 6.70 -7.92
CA THR A 57 -13.14 6.40 -7.21
C THR A 57 -12.32 7.68 -6.99
N MET A 58 -12.26 8.55 -7.97
CA MET A 58 -11.58 9.84 -7.84
C MET A 58 -12.29 10.76 -6.84
N ASP A 59 -13.63 10.83 -6.92
CA ASP A 59 -14.44 11.65 -6.02
C ASP A 59 -14.29 11.20 -4.56
N ALA A 60 -14.26 9.89 -4.31
CA ALA A 60 -14.02 9.30 -3.00
C ALA A 60 -12.62 9.65 -2.45
N ALA A 61 -11.58 9.58 -3.28
CA ALA A 61 -10.23 9.96 -2.89
C ALA A 61 -10.12 11.45 -2.53
N LEU A 62 -10.77 12.33 -3.30
CA LEU A 62 -10.82 13.75 -3.01
C LEU A 62 -11.63 14.06 -1.74
N ALA A 63 -12.70 13.31 -1.48
CA ALA A 63 -13.45 13.41 -0.23
C ALA A 63 -12.58 13.01 0.96
N ASN A 64 -11.75 11.97 0.86
CA ASN A 64 -10.79 11.64 1.92
C ASN A 64 -9.83 12.81 2.20
N LYS A 65 -9.28 13.42 1.17
CA LYS A 65 -8.45 14.63 1.34
C LYS A 65 -9.18 15.75 2.08
N LYS A 66 -10.46 15.93 1.79
CA LYS A 66 -11.28 16.98 2.41
C LYS A 66 -11.61 16.68 3.87
N TYR A 67 -12.08 15.47 4.17
CA TYR A 67 -12.60 15.11 5.48
C TYR A 67 -11.56 14.46 6.41
N GLY A 68 -10.53 13.87 5.87
CA GLY A 68 -9.37 13.40 6.61
C GLY A 68 -9.38 11.94 7.03
N VAL A 69 -10.51 11.27 7.05
CA VAL A 69 -10.62 9.86 7.44
C VAL A 69 -11.63 9.14 6.56
N SER A 70 -11.24 7.97 6.07
CA SER A 70 -12.12 7.06 5.32
C SER A 70 -12.00 5.62 5.78
N VAL A 71 -13.04 4.86 5.49
CA VAL A 71 -13.04 3.38 5.52
C VAL A 71 -13.38 2.89 4.12
N LYS A 72 -12.58 1.96 3.62
CA LYS A 72 -12.74 1.38 2.29
C LYS A 72 -12.90 -0.13 2.36
N CYS A 73 -13.99 -0.63 1.82
CA CYS A 73 -14.17 -2.06 1.55
C CYS A 73 -13.27 -2.52 0.40
N ALA A 74 -12.95 -3.80 0.36
CA ALA A 74 -12.26 -4.36 -0.79
C ALA A 74 -13.12 -4.29 -2.06
N THR A 75 -12.45 -4.07 -3.19
CA THR A 75 -13.06 -3.86 -4.50
C THR A 75 -12.48 -4.81 -5.53
N ILE A 76 -13.29 -5.23 -6.49
CA ILE A 76 -12.85 -6.06 -7.61
C ILE A 76 -11.98 -5.21 -8.56
N THR A 77 -10.79 -5.71 -8.88
CA THR A 77 -10.02 -5.25 -10.05
C THR A 77 -10.29 -6.25 -11.18
N PRO A 78 -11.04 -5.84 -12.22
CA PRO A 78 -11.48 -6.78 -13.24
C PRO A 78 -10.31 -7.27 -14.11
N ASN A 79 -10.31 -8.55 -14.41
CA ASN A 79 -9.55 -9.17 -15.50
C ASN A 79 -10.48 -9.41 -16.70
N ALA A 80 -9.98 -9.99 -17.79
CA ALA A 80 -10.75 -10.25 -19.00
C ALA A 80 -12.03 -11.08 -18.73
N GLN A 81 -11.94 -12.08 -17.83
CA GLN A 81 -13.09 -12.90 -17.45
C GLN A 81 -14.17 -12.07 -16.71
N ARG A 82 -13.75 -11.19 -15.79
CA ARG A 82 -14.67 -10.32 -15.05
C ARG A 82 -15.30 -9.25 -15.94
N VAL A 83 -14.58 -8.79 -16.98
CA VAL A 83 -15.15 -7.88 -18.00
C VAL A 83 -16.33 -8.54 -18.71
N GLU A 84 -16.19 -9.80 -19.10
CA GLU A 84 -17.26 -10.57 -19.75
C GLU A 84 -18.41 -10.87 -18.78
N GLU A 85 -18.10 -11.34 -17.57
CA GLU A 85 -19.07 -11.71 -16.53
C GLU A 85 -19.98 -10.53 -16.15
N TYR A 86 -19.39 -9.37 -15.91
CA TYR A 86 -20.11 -8.16 -15.49
C TYR A 86 -20.55 -7.27 -16.66
N LYS A 87 -20.22 -7.64 -17.92
CA LYS A 87 -20.50 -6.87 -19.14
C LYS A 87 -19.98 -5.43 -19.06
N LEU A 88 -18.76 -5.28 -18.59
CA LEU A 88 -18.15 -3.97 -18.38
C LEU A 88 -17.78 -3.29 -19.70
N HIS A 89 -17.84 -1.96 -19.70
CA HIS A 89 -17.41 -1.14 -20.82
C HIS A 89 -15.89 -1.14 -21.00
N GLU A 90 -15.15 -1.30 -19.88
CA GLU A 90 -13.69 -1.29 -19.89
C GLU A 90 -13.12 -2.18 -18.79
N MET A 91 -11.87 -2.62 -18.93
CA MET A 91 -11.11 -3.29 -17.87
C MET A 91 -10.52 -2.24 -16.92
N TRP A 92 -11.35 -1.78 -15.97
CA TRP A 92 -11.02 -0.72 -15.03
C TRP A 92 -9.79 -1.03 -14.20
N LYS A 93 -8.98 0.01 -13.93
CA LYS A 93 -7.82 -0.08 -13.04
C LYS A 93 -8.24 -0.33 -11.60
N SER A 94 -7.28 -0.74 -10.76
CA SER A 94 -7.52 -0.92 -9.33
C SER A 94 -7.87 0.42 -8.65
N PRO A 95 -9.01 0.53 -7.94
CA PRO A 95 -9.33 1.71 -7.14
C PRO A 95 -8.27 2.03 -6.10
N ASN A 96 -7.67 1.00 -5.49
CA ASN A 96 -6.58 1.17 -4.54
C ASN A 96 -5.41 1.95 -5.15
N GLY A 97 -5.05 1.63 -6.41
CA GLY A 97 -3.99 2.35 -7.13
C GLY A 97 -4.31 3.83 -7.34
N THR A 98 -5.56 4.15 -7.67
CA THR A 98 -6.03 5.53 -7.86
C THR A 98 -6.02 6.30 -6.54
N ILE A 99 -6.65 5.76 -5.49
CA ILE A 99 -6.73 6.40 -4.18
C ILE A 99 -5.33 6.64 -3.58
N ARG A 100 -4.47 5.61 -3.60
CA ARG A 100 -3.09 5.71 -3.10
C ARG A 100 -2.28 6.76 -3.87
N ALA A 101 -2.46 6.86 -5.18
CA ALA A 101 -1.79 7.88 -5.99
C ALA A 101 -2.28 9.30 -5.68
N VAL A 102 -3.57 9.48 -5.39
CA VAL A 102 -4.15 10.77 -5.00
C VAL A 102 -3.70 11.18 -3.61
N LEU A 103 -3.62 10.24 -2.67
CA LEU A 103 -3.22 10.50 -1.28
C LEU A 103 -1.70 10.55 -1.08
N ASP A 104 -0.91 9.94 -1.98
CA ASP A 104 0.56 9.82 -1.90
C ASP A 104 1.01 9.29 -0.53
N GLY A 105 0.36 8.23 -0.05
CA GLY A 105 0.52 7.77 1.33
C GLY A 105 1.41 6.54 1.48
N THR A 106 1.66 6.21 2.74
CA THR A 106 2.30 4.96 3.17
C THR A 106 1.26 4.02 3.73
N VAL A 107 1.25 2.77 3.26
CA VAL A 107 0.38 1.72 3.82
C VAL A 107 1.09 1.01 4.96
N PHE A 108 0.51 1.10 6.17
CA PHE A 108 0.95 0.34 7.33
C PHE A 108 0.05 -0.87 7.52
N ARG A 109 0.66 -2.05 7.58
CA ARG A 109 -0.01 -3.33 7.81
C ARG A 109 0.58 -3.99 9.06
N ALA A 110 -0.26 -4.12 10.09
CA ALA A 110 0.13 -4.69 11.37
C ALA A 110 -0.72 -5.93 11.71
N PRO A 111 -0.12 -7.04 12.13
CA PRO A 111 -0.88 -8.23 12.50
C PRO A 111 -1.65 -8.00 13.79
N ILE A 112 -2.87 -8.54 13.84
CA ILE A 112 -3.66 -8.67 15.07
C ILE A 112 -3.23 -9.96 15.76
N MET A 113 -2.57 -9.84 16.90
CA MET A 113 -2.09 -10.98 17.66
C MET A 113 -3.16 -11.46 18.65
N ILE A 114 -3.44 -12.76 18.64
CA ILE A 114 -4.37 -13.41 19.55
C ILE A 114 -3.64 -14.54 20.25
N ASP A 115 -3.66 -14.58 21.58
CA ASP A 115 -2.88 -15.53 22.40
C ASP A 115 -3.13 -17.00 22.05
N SER A 116 -4.37 -17.33 21.64
CA SER A 116 -4.74 -18.70 21.24
C SER A 116 -4.29 -19.10 19.83
N ILE A 117 -3.84 -18.14 19.01
CA ILE A 117 -3.38 -18.36 17.64
C ILE A 117 -1.87 -18.13 17.60
N GLN A 118 -1.12 -19.22 17.49
CA GLN A 118 0.33 -19.14 17.44
C GLN A 118 0.82 -18.85 16.02
N SER A 119 1.86 -18.02 15.91
CA SER A 119 2.56 -17.81 14.66
C SER A 119 3.16 -19.12 14.13
N VAL A 120 3.07 -19.33 12.80
CA VAL A 120 3.74 -20.43 12.10
C VAL A 120 5.27 -20.32 12.28
N VAL A 121 5.79 -19.10 12.32
CA VAL A 121 7.20 -18.83 12.66
C VAL A 121 7.33 -18.76 14.18
N LYS A 122 7.79 -19.81 14.79
CA LYS A 122 7.83 -19.99 16.26
C LYS A 122 8.58 -18.90 17.03
N ASN A 123 9.54 -18.24 16.37
CA ASN A 123 10.33 -17.17 16.99
C ASN A 123 9.55 -15.85 17.09
N TRP A 124 8.55 -15.61 16.25
CA TRP A 124 7.81 -14.36 16.26
C TRP A 124 6.89 -14.25 17.47
N LYS A 125 7.28 -13.40 18.40
CA LYS A 125 6.58 -13.15 19.68
C LYS A 125 5.97 -11.75 19.76
N LYS A 126 6.40 -10.86 18.87
CA LYS A 126 5.98 -9.47 18.80
C LYS A 126 5.52 -9.14 17.38
N PRO A 127 4.61 -8.18 17.19
CA PRO A 127 4.12 -7.84 15.86
C PRO A 127 5.25 -7.33 14.97
N ILE A 128 5.19 -7.65 13.69
CA ILE A 128 6.02 -7.09 12.64
C ILE A 128 5.10 -6.25 11.76
N THR A 129 5.28 -4.94 11.79
CA THR A 129 4.50 -4.02 10.97
C THR A 129 5.20 -3.78 9.64
N ILE A 130 4.54 -4.04 8.54
CA ILE A 130 5.04 -3.67 7.21
C ILE A 130 4.61 -2.24 6.89
N ALA A 131 5.57 -1.38 6.56
CA ALA A 131 5.34 -0.06 5.99
C ALA A 131 5.63 -0.13 4.49
N ARG A 132 4.59 -0.03 3.67
CA ARG A 132 4.66 -0.13 2.21
C ARG A 132 4.61 1.25 1.58
N HIS A 133 5.58 1.58 0.73
CA HIS A 133 5.51 2.76 -0.12
C HIS A 133 4.38 2.60 -1.15
N ALA A 134 3.33 3.40 -1.04
CA ALA A 134 2.13 3.22 -1.87
C ALA A 134 2.20 3.93 -3.24
N TYR A 135 3.40 4.19 -3.75
CA TYR A 135 3.63 4.94 -4.98
C TYR A 135 4.71 4.28 -5.86
N GLY A 136 4.59 4.50 -7.18
CA GLY A 136 5.63 4.10 -8.14
C GLY A 136 5.80 2.59 -8.32
N ASP A 137 7.02 2.20 -8.71
CA ASP A 137 7.46 0.82 -8.96
C ASP A 137 6.58 0.11 -10.03
N VAL A 138 6.45 -1.19 -9.92
CA VAL A 138 5.62 -2.05 -10.81
C VAL A 138 4.17 -1.56 -10.90
N TYR A 139 3.62 -0.99 -9.83
CA TYR A 139 2.22 -0.52 -9.79
C TYR A 139 1.95 0.73 -10.63
N LYS A 140 2.97 1.41 -11.10
CA LYS A 140 2.92 2.60 -11.97
C LYS A 140 3.82 2.45 -13.19
N CYS A 141 4.13 1.20 -13.58
CA CYS A 141 4.95 0.94 -14.76
C CYS A 141 4.20 1.22 -16.06
N THR A 142 4.98 1.48 -17.09
CA THR A 142 4.53 1.46 -18.49
C THR A 142 5.14 0.25 -19.16
N GLU A 143 4.33 -0.55 -19.83
CA GLU A 143 4.81 -1.78 -20.47
C GLU A 143 4.14 -2.00 -21.83
N PHE A 144 4.82 -2.71 -22.68
CA PHE A 144 4.29 -3.17 -23.96
C PHE A 144 5.02 -4.40 -24.49
N ARG A 145 4.32 -5.10 -25.37
CA ARG A 145 4.85 -6.27 -26.05
C ARG A 145 5.74 -5.85 -27.22
N ILE A 146 6.95 -6.38 -27.29
CA ILE A 146 7.85 -6.20 -28.44
C ILE A 146 7.48 -7.23 -29.51
N PRO A 147 7.11 -6.83 -30.73
CA PRO A 147 6.60 -7.75 -31.74
C PRO A 147 7.69 -8.54 -32.48
N GLY A 148 8.95 -8.07 -32.47
CA GLY A 148 10.05 -8.69 -33.22
C GLY A 148 11.39 -8.03 -32.93
N ALA A 149 12.36 -8.27 -33.81
CA ALA A 149 13.70 -7.70 -33.67
C ALA A 149 13.68 -6.17 -33.69
N GLY A 150 14.54 -5.56 -32.88
CA GLY A 150 14.64 -4.11 -32.78
C GLY A 150 15.33 -3.65 -31.50
N LYS A 151 15.65 -2.36 -31.44
CA LYS A 151 16.35 -1.74 -30.32
C LYS A 151 15.37 -1.05 -29.36
N ALA A 152 15.49 -1.38 -28.08
CA ALA A 152 14.76 -0.68 -27.01
C ALA A 152 15.68 0.32 -26.29
N GLU A 153 15.20 1.55 -26.11
CA GLU A 153 15.92 2.61 -25.43
C GLU A 153 15.07 3.25 -24.32
N LEU A 154 15.73 3.61 -23.23
CA LEU A 154 15.19 4.52 -22.21
C LEU A 154 15.66 5.94 -22.57
N VAL A 155 14.70 6.86 -22.70
CA VAL A 155 14.98 8.26 -23.08
C VAL A 155 14.33 9.19 -22.06
N PHE A 156 15.14 10.09 -21.51
CA PHE A 156 14.65 11.23 -20.72
C PHE A 156 14.90 12.51 -21.52
N THR A 157 13.85 13.34 -21.67
CA THR A 157 13.95 14.66 -22.31
C THR A 157 13.68 15.73 -21.25
N GLY A 158 14.69 16.52 -20.95
CA GLY A 158 14.58 17.65 -20.03
C GLY A 158 13.66 18.76 -20.55
N ALA A 159 13.17 19.60 -19.66
CA ALA A 159 12.36 20.77 -20.03
C ALA A 159 13.13 21.79 -20.92
N ASP A 160 14.46 21.77 -20.85
CA ASP A 160 15.39 22.55 -21.68
C ASP A 160 15.67 21.90 -23.04
N GLY A 161 15.06 20.75 -23.33
CA GLY A 161 15.27 19.97 -24.55
C GLY A 161 16.51 19.06 -24.52
N SER A 162 17.30 19.05 -23.44
CA SER A 162 18.40 18.11 -23.27
C SER A 162 17.89 16.66 -23.22
N GLN A 163 18.71 15.71 -23.72
CA GLN A 163 18.32 14.31 -23.72
C GLN A 163 19.40 13.42 -23.09
N GLN A 164 18.94 12.49 -22.27
CA GLN A 164 19.71 11.35 -21.82
C GLN A 164 19.13 10.08 -22.44
N ARG A 165 19.98 9.22 -22.99
CA ARG A 165 19.59 7.97 -23.63
C ARG A 165 20.41 6.82 -23.10
N ALA A 166 19.76 5.67 -22.90
CA ALA A 166 20.42 4.42 -22.58
C ALA A 166 19.75 3.28 -23.34
N THR A 167 20.55 2.45 -24.01
CA THR A 167 20.04 1.20 -24.60
C THR A 167 19.64 0.27 -23.48
N VAL A 168 18.40 -0.20 -23.53
CA VAL A 168 17.88 -1.22 -22.61
C VAL A 168 18.28 -2.59 -23.11
N PHE A 169 17.94 -2.89 -24.37
CA PHE A 169 18.26 -4.17 -25.01
C PHE A 169 18.09 -4.11 -26.53
N ASP A 170 18.90 -4.89 -27.24
CA ASP A 170 18.75 -5.15 -28.66
C ASP A 170 18.08 -6.50 -28.86
N PHE A 171 16.79 -6.48 -29.22
CA PHE A 171 15.97 -7.66 -29.40
C PHE A 171 16.25 -8.33 -30.74
N GLU A 172 16.51 -9.63 -30.72
CA GLU A 172 16.62 -10.47 -31.93
C GLU A 172 15.26 -11.05 -32.35
N GLY A 173 14.26 -10.99 -31.46
CA GLY A 173 12.90 -11.51 -31.66
C GLY A 173 11.88 -10.84 -30.75
N ALA A 174 10.71 -11.44 -30.62
CA ALA A 174 9.64 -10.93 -29.76
C ALA A 174 10.04 -10.94 -28.28
N GLY A 175 9.54 -9.96 -27.52
CA GLY A 175 9.85 -9.81 -26.12
C GLY A 175 8.81 -8.96 -25.35
N VAL A 176 9.19 -8.49 -24.18
CA VAL A 176 8.41 -7.56 -23.37
C VAL A 176 9.34 -6.47 -22.85
N LEU A 177 8.82 -5.26 -22.71
CA LEU A 177 9.54 -4.12 -22.13
C LEU A 177 8.69 -3.49 -21.04
N GLN A 178 9.32 -3.13 -19.92
CA GLN A 178 8.70 -2.42 -18.82
C GLN A 178 9.58 -1.27 -18.34
N GLY A 179 8.98 -0.09 -18.14
CA GLY A 179 9.62 1.06 -17.54
C GLY A 179 8.96 1.42 -16.20
N GLN A 180 9.76 1.67 -15.18
CA GLN A 180 9.33 2.07 -13.85
C GLN A 180 9.89 3.44 -13.48
N TYR A 181 9.24 4.15 -12.56
CA TYR A 181 9.71 5.42 -12.04
C TYR A 181 9.32 5.62 -10.58
N ASN A 182 10.00 6.55 -9.92
CA ASN A 182 9.62 7.10 -8.65
C ASN A 182 10.01 8.60 -8.57
N LYS A 183 9.63 9.27 -7.48
CA LYS A 183 9.95 10.69 -7.24
C LYS A 183 10.65 10.81 -5.90
N ASP A 184 11.70 11.63 -5.82
CA ASP A 184 12.46 11.88 -4.60
C ASP A 184 11.58 12.39 -3.47
N ASP A 185 10.63 13.31 -3.77
CA ASP A 185 9.70 13.84 -2.78
C ASP A 185 8.79 12.75 -2.20
N SER A 186 8.29 11.82 -3.04
CA SER A 186 7.47 10.70 -2.57
C SER A 186 8.28 9.71 -1.72
N ILE A 187 9.52 9.42 -2.12
CA ILE A 187 10.43 8.59 -1.32
C ILE A 187 10.74 9.24 0.04
N ARG A 188 10.99 10.55 0.06
CA ARG A 188 11.25 11.30 1.30
C ARG A 188 10.02 11.35 2.21
N SER A 189 8.83 11.53 1.64
CA SER A 189 7.56 11.44 2.35
C SER A 189 7.35 10.07 2.99
N PHE A 190 7.62 9.01 2.22
CA PHE A 190 7.59 7.63 2.71
C PHE A 190 8.57 7.41 3.87
N ALA A 191 9.80 7.87 3.74
CA ALA A 191 10.81 7.78 4.80
C ALA A 191 10.32 8.45 6.09
N ARG A 192 9.83 9.70 6.00
CA ARG A 192 9.28 10.44 7.15
C ARG A 192 8.11 9.72 7.80
N SER A 193 7.18 9.16 7.00
CA SER A 193 6.06 8.37 7.51
C SER A 193 6.55 7.17 8.31
N CYS A 194 7.54 6.43 7.79
CA CYS A 194 8.12 5.27 8.47
C CYS A 194 8.81 5.66 9.79
N PHE A 195 9.61 6.73 9.79
CA PHE A 195 10.29 7.20 10.99
C PHE A 195 9.31 7.70 12.06
N ASN A 196 8.30 8.47 11.67
CA ASN A 196 7.26 8.92 12.60
C ASN A 196 6.50 7.75 13.21
N TYR A 197 6.07 6.80 12.39
CA TYR A 197 5.36 5.61 12.88
C TYR A 197 6.23 4.79 13.85
N ALA A 198 7.51 4.58 13.53
CA ALA A 198 8.44 3.86 14.39
C ALA A 198 8.59 4.54 15.76
N LEU A 199 8.68 5.88 15.80
CA LEU A 199 8.71 6.67 17.03
C LEU A 199 7.41 6.54 17.83
N ASP A 200 6.24 6.60 17.18
CA ASP A 200 4.93 6.51 17.82
C ASP A 200 4.73 5.14 18.50
N VAL A 201 5.13 4.06 17.81
CA VAL A 201 5.02 2.70 18.36
C VAL A 201 6.23 2.27 19.18
N LYS A 202 7.29 3.09 19.24
CA LYS A 202 8.56 2.83 19.95
C LYS A 202 9.20 1.51 19.52
N GLN A 203 9.33 1.32 18.22
CA GLN A 203 9.93 0.13 17.62
C GLN A 203 11.05 0.51 16.66
N ASP A 204 12.03 -0.37 16.50
CA ASP A 204 13.08 -0.22 15.50
C ASP A 204 12.48 -0.11 14.09
N LEU A 205 13.15 0.63 13.21
CA LEU A 205 12.82 0.69 11.80
C LEU A 205 13.86 -0.04 10.96
N TRP A 206 13.43 -1.05 10.24
CA TRP A 206 14.24 -1.78 9.26
C TRP A 206 13.82 -1.37 7.85
N PHE A 207 14.79 -1.02 7.01
CA PHE A 207 14.53 -0.72 5.60
C PHE A 207 15.37 -1.61 4.70
N GLY A 208 14.76 -2.19 3.66
CA GLY A 208 15.42 -3.06 2.70
C GLY A 208 15.18 -2.68 1.25
N ALA A 209 16.27 -2.69 0.48
CA ALA A 209 16.25 -2.55 -0.96
C ALA A 209 17.39 -3.38 -1.57
N LYS A 210 17.48 -3.46 -2.92
CA LYS A 210 18.56 -4.21 -3.60
C LYS A 210 19.55 -3.27 -4.31
N ASP A 211 20.10 -2.31 -3.58
CA ASP A 211 20.96 -1.25 -4.14
C ASP A 211 22.25 -1.75 -4.78
N THR A 212 22.71 -2.96 -4.44
CA THR A 212 23.86 -3.60 -5.10
C THR A 212 23.57 -4.04 -6.53
N ILE A 213 22.31 -4.25 -6.89
CA ILE A 213 21.86 -4.60 -8.23
C ILE A 213 21.22 -3.39 -8.91
N SER A 214 20.23 -2.79 -8.28
CA SER A 214 19.56 -1.57 -8.74
C SER A 214 20.32 -0.32 -8.26
N LYS A 215 21.48 -0.08 -8.88
CA LYS A 215 22.49 0.91 -8.43
C LYS A 215 22.07 2.38 -8.55
N LYS A 216 20.95 2.67 -9.17
CA LYS A 216 20.34 4.01 -9.21
C LYS A 216 19.00 4.01 -8.51
N TYR A 217 18.05 3.20 -8.95
CA TYR A 217 16.70 3.21 -8.43
C TYR A 217 16.65 2.87 -6.94
N ASP A 218 17.11 1.71 -6.52
CA ASP A 218 17.11 1.29 -5.12
C ASP A 218 18.12 2.07 -4.27
N HIS A 219 19.26 2.46 -4.89
CA HIS A 219 20.26 3.28 -4.20
C HIS A 219 19.71 4.66 -3.83
N THR A 220 18.89 5.28 -4.70
CA THR A 220 18.19 6.53 -4.37
C THR A 220 17.28 6.40 -3.15
N PHE A 221 16.54 5.31 -3.03
CA PHE A 221 15.75 5.04 -1.83
C PHE A 221 16.61 4.98 -0.57
N LYS A 222 17.72 4.23 -0.62
CA LYS A 222 18.66 4.12 0.50
C LYS A 222 19.22 5.46 0.91
N ASP A 223 19.68 6.26 -0.06
CA ASP A 223 20.29 7.56 0.21
C ASP A 223 19.28 8.53 0.83
N ILE A 224 18.07 8.63 0.27
CA ILE A 224 17.03 9.51 0.78
C ILE A 224 16.60 9.10 2.20
N PHE A 225 16.48 7.80 2.48
CA PHE A 225 16.21 7.32 3.84
C PHE A 225 17.32 7.72 4.80
N GLN A 226 18.59 7.52 4.43
CA GLN A 226 19.73 7.86 5.27
C GLN A 226 19.84 9.36 5.49
N GLU A 227 19.74 10.18 4.44
CA GLU A 227 19.73 11.64 4.54
C GLU A 227 18.62 12.15 5.46
N THR A 228 17.41 11.62 5.30
CA THR A 228 16.24 11.99 6.12
C THR A 228 16.45 11.60 7.58
N TYR A 229 16.98 10.40 7.83
CA TYR A 229 17.32 9.95 9.18
C TYR A 229 18.34 10.87 9.85
N ASP A 230 19.47 11.10 9.19
CA ASP A 230 20.56 11.89 9.75
C ASP A 230 20.15 13.36 10.02
N ALA A 231 19.32 13.94 9.14
CA ALA A 231 18.91 15.34 9.24
C ALA A 231 17.76 15.58 10.24
N GLU A 232 16.82 14.62 10.38
CA GLU A 232 15.54 14.93 11.05
C GLU A 232 15.20 13.97 12.21
N TYR A 233 15.77 12.76 12.24
CA TYR A 233 15.29 11.69 13.13
C TYR A 233 16.33 11.08 14.06
N LYS A 234 17.62 11.17 13.77
CA LYS A 234 18.69 10.51 14.52
C LYS A 234 18.61 10.77 16.02
N GLU A 235 18.58 12.03 16.41
CA GLU A 235 18.50 12.42 17.83
C GLU A 235 17.20 11.92 18.50
N LYS A 236 16.09 11.93 17.77
CA LYS A 236 14.78 11.44 18.26
C LYS A 236 14.80 9.94 18.50
N PHE A 237 15.42 9.19 17.58
CA PHE A 237 15.58 7.73 17.69
C PHE A 237 16.49 7.35 18.87
N GLU A 238 17.62 8.04 19.00
CA GLU A 238 18.54 7.87 20.13
C GLU A 238 17.84 8.17 21.48
N ALA A 239 17.08 9.26 21.57
CA ALA A 239 16.31 9.61 22.75
C ALA A 239 15.18 8.60 23.08
N ALA A 240 14.59 7.98 22.05
CA ALA A 240 13.56 6.96 22.21
C ALA A 240 14.13 5.56 22.49
N GLY A 241 15.44 5.36 22.34
CA GLY A 241 16.12 4.07 22.50
C GLY A 241 15.78 3.07 21.40
N ILE A 242 15.46 3.54 20.20
CA ILE A 242 15.17 2.72 19.02
C ILE A 242 16.20 2.99 17.91
N THR A 243 16.32 2.05 16.96
CA THR A 243 17.34 2.10 15.92
C THR A 243 16.74 2.13 14.52
N TYR A 244 17.45 2.77 13.59
CA TYR A 244 17.24 2.63 12.16
C TYR A 244 18.29 1.70 11.59
N PHE A 245 17.87 0.72 10.79
CA PHE A 245 18.73 -0.29 10.20
C PHE A 245 18.42 -0.47 8.72
N TYR A 246 19.43 -0.32 7.87
CA TYR A 246 19.35 -0.64 6.44
C TYR A 246 20.15 -1.90 6.12
N SER A 247 19.58 -2.78 5.30
CA SER A 247 20.32 -3.89 4.68
C SER A 247 19.73 -4.27 3.33
N LEU A 248 20.40 -5.17 2.62
CA LEU A 248 19.84 -5.73 1.39
C LEU A 248 18.56 -6.50 1.70
N ILE A 249 17.56 -6.40 0.83
CA ILE A 249 16.23 -6.98 1.06
C ILE A 249 16.28 -8.49 1.36
N ASP A 250 17.13 -9.23 0.68
CA ASP A 250 17.33 -10.67 0.89
C ASP A 250 17.96 -10.98 2.27
N ASP A 251 18.90 -10.15 2.75
CA ASP A 251 19.45 -10.27 4.11
C ASP A 251 18.38 -9.94 5.15
N ILE A 252 17.57 -8.90 4.94
CA ILE A 252 16.47 -8.56 5.85
C ILE A 252 15.47 -9.71 5.92
N VAL A 253 15.05 -10.32 4.81
CA VAL A 253 14.15 -11.47 4.81
C VAL A 253 14.68 -12.58 5.72
N ALA A 254 15.98 -12.90 5.62
CA ALA A 254 16.60 -13.91 6.47
C ALA A 254 16.63 -13.51 7.95
N ARG A 255 16.86 -12.21 8.25
CA ARG A 255 16.84 -11.69 9.62
C ARG A 255 15.43 -11.67 10.22
N VAL A 256 14.43 -11.27 9.45
CA VAL A 256 13.01 -11.25 9.85
C VAL A 256 12.58 -12.63 10.33
N ILE A 257 12.86 -13.69 9.56
CA ILE A 257 12.49 -15.07 9.93
C ILE A 257 13.17 -15.52 11.24
N ARG A 258 14.37 -15.03 11.52
CA ARG A 258 15.14 -15.40 12.73
C ARG A 258 14.85 -14.51 13.94
N SER A 259 14.17 -13.37 13.72
CA SER A 259 13.88 -12.39 14.76
C SER A 259 12.76 -12.85 15.69
N GLU A 260 12.59 -12.13 16.80
CA GLU A 260 11.41 -12.23 17.66
C GLU A 260 10.24 -11.35 17.21
N GLY A 261 10.42 -10.53 16.17
CA GLY A 261 9.51 -9.46 15.79
C GLY A 261 9.73 -8.19 16.60
N GLY A 262 8.74 -7.28 16.60
CA GLY A 262 8.79 -6.04 17.37
C GLY A 262 9.50 -4.88 16.64
N PHE A 263 9.36 -4.81 15.34
CA PHE A 263 9.91 -3.74 14.52
C PHE A 263 8.97 -3.36 13.37
N VAL A 264 9.21 -2.20 12.81
CA VAL A 264 8.60 -1.73 11.57
C VAL A 264 9.53 -2.08 10.40
N TRP A 265 9.00 -2.74 9.39
CA TRP A 265 9.75 -3.08 8.19
C TRP A 265 9.27 -2.25 7.00
N ALA A 266 10.07 -1.25 6.62
CA ALA A 266 9.82 -0.41 5.46
C ALA A 266 10.22 -1.14 4.17
N CYS A 267 9.33 -1.14 3.20
CA CYS A 267 9.47 -1.81 1.91
C CYS A 267 9.02 -0.92 0.76
N LYS A 268 9.66 -1.03 -0.39
CA LYS A 268 9.16 -0.46 -1.64
C LYS A 268 7.77 -1.06 -1.97
N ASN A 269 7.08 -0.50 -2.94
CA ASN A 269 5.69 -0.82 -3.23
C ASN A 269 5.43 -2.32 -3.41
N TYR A 270 6.11 -2.97 -4.37
CA TYR A 270 5.92 -4.40 -4.64
C TYR A 270 6.45 -5.28 -3.50
N ASP A 271 7.64 -4.96 -2.99
CA ASP A 271 8.22 -5.70 -1.86
C ASP A 271 7.29 -5.68 -0.66
N GLY A 272 6.70 -4.52 -0.35
CA GLY A 272 5.76 -4.35 0.76
C GLY A 272 4.44 -5.09 0.57
N ASP A 273 3.96 -5.19 -0.66
CA ASP A 273 2.77 -5.99 -0.98
C ASP A 273 2.99 -7.46 -0.65
N VAL A 274 4.05 -8.03 -1.20
CA VAL A 274 4.38 -9.46 -1.02
C VAL A 274 4.73 -9.78 0.43
N MET A 275 5.57 -8.93 1.06
CA MET A 275 6.04 -9.18 2.42
C MET A 275 4.93 -9.01 3.46
N SER A 276 3.97 -8.12 3.25
CA SER A 276 2.84 -7.99 4.16
C SER A 276 1.95 -9.23 4.17
N ASP A 277 1.71 -9.83 3.00
CA ASP A 277 0.94 -11.07 2.90
C ASP A 277 1.68 -12.26 3.55
N MET A 278 2.99 -12.34 3.35
CA MET A 278 3.82 -13.35 4.00
C MET A 278 3.76 -13.24 5.53
N VAL A 279 3.97 -12.03 6.05
CA VAL A 279 3.97 -11.77 7.51
C VAL A 279 2.58 -12.05 8.09
N SER A 280 1.52 -11.58 7.45
CA SER A 280 0.15 -11.79 7.87
C SER A 280 -0.21 -13.28 7.95
N THR A 281 0.10 -14.01 6.89
CA THR A 281 -0.14 -15.45 6.82
C THR A 281 0.61 -16.19 7.93
N ALA A 282 1.83 -15.78 8.22
CA ALA A 282 2.64 -16.39 9.28
C ALA A 282 2.10 -16.10 10.69
N PHE A 283 1.45 -14.95 10.92
CA PHE A 283 0.77 -14.64 12.18
C PHE A 283 -0.62 -15.27 12.31
N GLY A 284 -1.15 -15.87 11.26
CA GLY A 284 -2.41 -16.62 11.29
C GLY A 284 -3.22 -16.54 10.00
N SER A 285 -3.54 -15.35 9.52
CA SER A 285 -4.38 -15.15 8.34
C SER A 285 -4.29 -13.71 7.83
N LEU A 286 -4.51 -13.52 6.53
CA LEU A 286 -4.68 -12.18 5.94
C LEU A 286 -5.80 -11.36 6.60
N ALA A 287 -6.87 -12.03 7.05
CA ALA A 287 -7.96 -11.38 7.78
C ALA A 287 -7.59 -10.86 9.17
N MET A 288 -6.44 -11.28 9.71
CA MET A 288 -5.93 -10.83 11.00
C MET A 288 -4.89 -9.72 10.87
N MET A 289 -4.96 -8.95 9.82
CA MET A 289 -4.06 -7.82 9.58
C MET A 289 -4.86 -6.53 9.42
N THR A 290 -4.46 -5.50 10.14
CA THR A 290 -4.94 -4.15 9.88
C THR A 290 -4.23 -3.59 8.66
N SER A 291 -4.89 -2.71 7.91
CA SER A 291 -4.27 -1.95 6.83
C SER A 291 -4.74 -0.51 6.88
N VAL A 292 -3.81 0.41 6.95
CA VAL A 292 -4.11 1.84 6.96
C VAL A 292 -3.16 2.57 6.03
N LEU A 293 -3.71 3.35 5.11
CA LEU A 293 -2.96 4.31 4.31
C LEU A 293 -2.91 5.64 5.06
N VAL A 294 -1.71 6.17 5.25
CA VAL A 294 -1.49 7.48 5.88
C VAL A 294 -0.84 8.39 4.85
N SER A 295 -1.50 9.50 4.51
CA SER A 295 -0.93 10.49 3.59
C SER A 295 0.10 11.39 4.28
N PRO A 296 0.98 12.09 3.54
CA PRO A 296 1.97 13.00 4.11
C PRO A 296 1.38 14.13 4.97
N ASP A 297 0.15 14.54 4.67
CA ASP A 297 -0.59 15.59 5.37
C ASP A 297 -1.52 15.06 6.47
N GLY A 298 -1.34 13.79 6.87
CA GLY A 298 -2.05 13.17 8.00
C GLY A 298 -3.50 12.81 7.71
N LYS A 299 -3.82 12.37 6.49
CA LYS A 299 -5.10 11.77 6.15
C LYS A 299 -5.01 10.26 6.25
N TYR A 300 -6.09 9.61 6.65
CA TYR A 300 -6.15 8.19 6.93
C TYR A 300 -7.19 7.51 6.04
N GLU A 301 -6.80 6.40 5.43
CA GLU A 301 -7.72 5.47 4.80
C GLU A 301 -7.54 4.09 5.45
N TYR A 302 -8.55 3.62 6.15
CA TYR A 302 -8.60 2.27 6.70
C TYR A 302 -9.20 1.35 5.65
N GLU A 303 -8.48 0.32 5.26
CA GLU A 303 -8.89 -0.63 4.21
C GLU A 303 -8.74 -2.08 4.68
N ALA A 304 -9.45 -3.00 4.02
CA ALA A 304 -9.18 -4.43 4.18
C ALA A 304 -7.80 -4.77 3.58
N ALA A 305 -7.01 -5.55 4.31
CA ALA A 305 -5.71 -6.02 3.84
C ALA A 305 -5.81 -7.17 2.83
N HIS A 306 -7.01 -7.64 2.51
CA HIS A 306 -7.31 -8.77 1.64
C HIS A 306 -8.28 -8.37 0.51
N GLY A 307 -8.52 -9.28 -0.45
CA GLY A 307 -9.49 -9.08 -1.52
C GLY A 307 -10.95 -9.18 -1.05
N THR A 308 -11.87 -9.13 -2.01
CA THR A 308 -13.32 -9.03 -1.77
C THR A 308 -13.94 -10.23 -1.06
N VAL A 309 -13.33 -11.40 -1.19
CA VAL A 309 -13.88 -12.70 -0.77
C VAL A 309 -15.23 -12.97 -1.47
N CYS A 310 -15.27 -13.97 -2.36
CA CYS A 310 -16.50 -14.33 -3.08
C CYS A 310 -17.69 -14.44 -2.15
N LEU A 311 -18.86 -14.01 -2.61
CA LEU A 311 -20.12 -14.27 -1.91
C LEU A 311 -20.25 -15.77 -1.67
N LEU A 312 -20.12 -16.17 -0.42
CA LEU A 312 -20.49 -17.51 0.02
C LEU A 312 -22.01 -17.53 0.10
N TYR A 313 -22.62 -18.08 -0.94
CA TYR A 313 -23.99 -18.54 -0.79
C TYR A 313 -23.93 -19.80 0.06
N THR A 314 -24.24 -19.64 1.34
CA THR A 314 -24.63 -20.79 2.14
C THR A 314 -26.01 -21.20 1.61
N SER A 315 -26.02 -22.20 0.75
CA SER A 315 -27.23 -22.95 0.41
C SER A 315 -27.72 -23.67 1.63
#